data_9b4b2c124d1cf2e0c0da342bfa4d132e
#
_entry.id   9b4b2c124d1cf2e0c0da342bfa4d132e
#
_cell.length_a   1.000
_cell.length_b   1.000
_cell.length_c   1.000
_cell.angle_alpha   90.00
_cell.angle_beta   90.00
_cell.angle_gamma   90.00
#
_symmetry.space_group_name_H-M   'P 1'
#
loop_
_entity.id
_entity.type
_entity.pdbx_description
1 polymer ?
#
loop_
_entity_poly.entity_id
_entity_poly.type
_entity_poly.pdbx_seq_one_letter_code
_entity_poly.pdbx_strand_id
1 'polypeptide(L)'
;MREAQRGSAEALEVLFRRHWTGAYRAAWVVMRDAAAAEDVAQEAFIAAVRALDRFDRKRPFAPWLHKIVVNRAIDATRSRTLRREVDAAAAGDPAGNPPPEPLSDELTAALAELGPEHRAVVALRYLLDYTPGEIASLLELPRGTVNSRLRRALDRLAALLGEEVR
;
A
#
# COMPACT_ATOMS: atom_id res chain seq x y z
N MET A 1 10.97 -10.06 17.63
CA MET A 1 10.80 -11.07 16.55
C MET A 1 10.81 -12.51 17.05
N ARG A 2 11.82 -12.99 17.79
CA ARG A 2 11.85 -14.38 18.31
C ARG A 2 10.65 -14.72 19.18
N GLU A 3 10.25 -13.82 20.06
CA GLU A 3 9.07 -14.00 20.95
C GLU A 3 7.77 -13.98 20.15
N ALA A 4 7.66 -13.09 19.16
CA ALA A 4 6.50 -13.07 18.27
C ALA A 4 6.35 -14.40 17.48
N GLN A 5 7.47 -14.99 17.02
CA GLN A 5 7.47 -16.30 16.37
C GLN A 5 7.09 -17.44 17.32
N ARG A 6 7.26 -17.27 18.63
CA ARG A 6 6.82 -18.22 19.66
C ARG A 6 5.38 -17.98 20.11
N GLY A 7 4.68 -17.03 19.49
CA GLY A 7 3.28 -16.72 19.78
C GLY A 7 3.07 -15.76 20.95
N SER A 8 4.09 -15.00 21.39
CA SER A 8 3.90 -13.97 22.41
C SER A 8 2.97 -12.87 21.90
N ALA A 9 1.82 -12.72 22.54
CA ALA A 9 0.83 -11.68 22.22
C ALA A 9 1.41 -10.27 22.38
N GLU A 10 2.22 -10.03 23.41
CA GLU A 10 2.89 -8.74 23.65
C GLU A 10 3.86 -8.40 22.52
N ALA A 11 4.65 -9.37 22.06
CA ALA A 11 5.59 -9.17 20.97
C ALA A 11 4.87 -8.92 19.63
N LEU A 12 3.74 -9.58 19.40
CA LEU A 12 2.88 -9.36 18.24
C LEU A 12 2.23 -7.98 18.28
N GLU A 13 1.77 -7.54 19.45
CA GLU A 13 1.23 -6.18 19.65
C GLU A 13 2.27 -5.10 19.35
N VAL A 14 3.52 -5.28 19.79
CA VAL A 14 4.62 -4.34 19.48
C VAL A 14 4.87 -4.27 17.97
N LEU A 15 4.87 -5.41 17.26
CA LEU A 15 4.99 -5.43 15.80
C LEU A 15 3.83 -4.72 15.13
N PHE A 16 2.60 -4.98 15.56
CA PHE A 16 1.41 -4.32 15.05
C PHE A 16 1.49 -2.81 15.22
N ARG A 17 1.67 -2.31 16.44
CA ARG A 17 1.76 -0.87 16.73
C ARG A 17 2.84 -0.16 15.93
N ARG A 18 4.00 -0.81 15.74
CA ARG A 18 5.14 -0.24 15.02
C ARG A 18 4.88 -0.09 13.52
N HIS A 19 4.18 -1.05 12.94
CA HIS A 19 4.08 -1.15 11.47
C HIS A 19 2.69 -0.84 10.92
N TRP A 20 1.67 -0.69 11.78
CA TRP A 20 0.29 -0.44 11.37
C TRP A 20 0.13 0.80 10.51
N THR A 21 0.62 1.95 10.99
CA THR A 21 0.45 3.23 10.28
C THR A 21 1.01 3.20 8.87
N GLY A 22 2.23 2.66 8.69
CA GLY A 22 2.84 2.54 7.37
C GLY A 22 2.07 1.58 6.45
N ALA A 23 1.66 0.43 6.97
CA ALA A 23 0.87 -0.56 6.24
C ALA A 23 -0.49 0.00 5.81
N TYR A 24 -1.22 0.62 6.71
CA TYR A 24 -2.53 1.23 6.43
C TYR A 24 -2.42 2.37 5.41
N ARG A 25 -1.46 3.30 5.59
CA ARG A 25 -1.25 4.41 4.64
C ARG A 25 -0.92 3.91 3.24
N ALA A 26 -0.08 2.88 3.12
CA ALA A 26 0.23 2.28 1.82
C ALA A 26 -1.01 1.66 1.16
N ALA A 27 -1.80 0.89 1.92
CA ALA A 27 -3.06 0.34 1.44
C ALA A 27 -4.04 1.44 1.01
N TRP A 28 -4.18 2.50 1.81
CA TRP A 28 -5.08 3.61 1.52
C TRP A 28 -4.70 4.36 0.24
N VAL A 29 -3.42 4.66 0.02
CA VAL A 29 -2.97 5.31 -1.23
C VAL A 29 -3.29 4.45 -2.45
N VAL A 30 -3.11 3.13 -2.35
CA VAL A 30 -3.39 2.20 -3.45
C VAL A 30 -4.90 2.08 -3.71
N MET A 31 -5.70 1.94 -2.66
CA MET A 31 -7.14 1.61 -2.76
C MET A 31 -8.04 2.83 -2.87
N ARG A 32 -7.63 3.96 -2.29
CA ARG A 32 -8.42 5.20 -2.24
C ARG A 32 -9.78 5.03 -1.55
N ASP A 33 -9.87 4.09 -0.63
CA ASP A 33 -11.04 3.74 0.17
C ASP A 33 -10.55 3.35 1.56
N ALA A 34 -10.91 4.14 2.56
CA ALA A 34 -10.36 4.00 3.90
C ALA A 34 -10.81 2.69 4.59
N ALA A 35 -12.09 2.32 4.46
CA ALA A 35 -12.60 1.09 5.04
C ALA A 35 -11.95 -0.14 4.41
N ALA A 36 -11.88 -0.18 3.07
CA ALA A 36 -11.25 -1.29 2.37
C ALA A 36 -9.72 -1.35 2.61
N ALA A 37 -9.06 -0.22 2.78
CA ALA A 37 -7.64 -0.17 3.12
C ALA A 37 -7.36 -0.69 4.53
N GLU A 38 -8.25 -0.38 5.49
CA GLU A 38 -8.18 -0.92 6.85
C GLU A 38 -8.34 -2.43 6.85
N ASP A 39 -9.35 -2.95 6.15
CA ASP A 39 -9.61 -4.39 6.01
C ASP A 39 -8.39 -5.10 5.39
N VAL A 40 -7.84 -4.57 4.30
CA VAL A 40 -6.65 -5.14 3.64
C VAL A 40 -5.43 -5.10 4.54
N ALA A 41 -5.21 -4.01 5.27
CA ALA A 41 -4.10 -3.91 6.21
C ALA A 41 -4.23 -4.93 7.35
N GLN A 42 -5.44 -5.10 7.93
CA GLN A 42 -5.72 -6.10 8.96
C GLN A 42 -5.51 -7.52 8.42
N GLU A 43 -6.05 -7.86 7.27
CA GLU A 43 -5.85 -9.17 6.63
C GLU A 43 -4.38 -9.45 6.33
N ALA A 44 -3.62 -8.43 5.91
CA ALA A 44 -2.19 -8.56 5.66
C ALA A 44 -1.42 -8.86 6.95
N PHE A 45 -1.76 -8.21 8.06
CA PHE A 45 -1.18 -8.53 9.37
C PHE A 45 -1.53 -9.94 9.82
N ILE A 46 -2.78 -10.37 9.67
CA ILE A 46 -3.20 -11.74 10.00
C ILE A 46 -2.41 -12.75 9.16
N ALA A 47 -2.25 -12.50 7.87
CA ALA A 47 -1.46 -13.35 6.98
C ALA A 47 0.03 -13.38 7.39
N ALA A 48 0.58 -12.22 7.76
CA ALA A 48 1.96 -12.11 8.26
C ALA A 48 2.15 -12.89 9.56
N VAL A 49 1.22 -12.78 10.51
CA VAL A 49 1.28 -13.55 11.78
C VAL A 49 1.21 -15.05 11.52
N ARG A 50 0.33 -15.51 10.64
CA ARG A 50 0.21 -16.94 10.27
C ARG A 50 1.46 -17.51 9.59
N ALA A 51 2.23 -16.66 8.89
CA ALA A 51 3.45 -17.06 8.21
C ALA A 51 4.74 -16.70 8.99
N LEU A 52 4.60 -16.16 10.20
CA LEU A 52 5.70 -15.59 10.97
C LEU A 52 6.73 -16.65 11.41
N ASP A 53 6.31 -17.89 11.62
CA ASP A 53 7.16 -19.04 11.94
C ASP A 53 8.20 -19.31 10.84
N ARG A 54 7.85 -19.06 9.59
CA ARG A 54 8.70 -19.23 8.39
C ARG A 54 9.47 -17.98 8.00
N PHE A 55 9.22 -16.86 8.69
CA PHE A 55 9.88 -15.59 8.39
C PHE A 55 11.37 -15.64 8.77
N ASP A 56 12.25 -15.31 7.82
CA ASP A 56 13.68 -15.21 8.06
C ASP A 56 14.00 -13.93 8.86
N ARG A 57 14.39 -14.12 10.13
CA ARG A 57 14.74 -13.03 11.06
C ARG A 57 15.95 -12.20 10.65
N LYS A 58 16.74 -12.65 9.69
CA LYS A 58 17.85 -11.87 9.12
C LYS A 58 17.34 -10.78 8.18
N ARG A 59 16.10 -10.87 7.75
CA ARG A 59 15.44 -9.87 6.90
C ARG A 59 14.66 -8.87 7.76
N PRO A 60 14.56 -7.59 7.34
CA PRO A 60 13.71 -6.62 8.01
C PRO A 60 12.23 -7.00 7.82
N PHE A 61 11.43 -6.86 8.89
CA PHE A 61 10.01 -7.24 8.88
C PHE A 61 9.16 -6.30 8.02
N ALA A 62 9.45 -4.98 8.05
CA ALA A 62 8.66 -3.98 7.35
C ALA A 62 8.55 -4.23 5.83
N PRO A 63 9.63 -4.45 5.06
CA PRO A 63 9.51 -4.73 3.64
C PRO A 63 8.70 -5.99 3.33
N TRP A 64 8.82 -7.02 4.16
CA TRP A 64 8.05 -8.24 3.99
C TRP A 64 6.55 -8.02 4.22
N LEU A 65 6.18 -7.29 5.27
CA LEU A 65 4.80 -6.89 5.53
C LEU A 65 4.26 -5.99 4.41
N HIS A 66 5.01 -4.97 4.01
CA HIS A 66 4.59 -4.02 2.96
C HIS A 66 4.36 -4.72 1.62
N LYS A 67 5.15 -5.75 1.30
CA LYS A 67 4.89 -6.60 0.12
C LYS A 67 3.50 -7.24 0.19
N ILE A 68 3.15 -7.82 1.34
CA ILE A 68 1.84 -8.47 1.53
C ILE A 68 0.71 -7.45 1.38
N VAL A 69 0.84 -6.30 2.06
CA VAL A 69 -0.17 -5.23 2.04
C VAL A 69 -0.39 -4.69 0.62
N VAL A 70 0.69 -4.28 -0.06
CA VAL A 70 0.60 -3.63 -1.36
C VAL A 70 0.06 -4.59 -2.43
N ASN A 71 0.50 -5.84 -2.44
CA ASN A 71 -0.03 -6.83 -3.37
C ASN A 71 -1.53 -7.07 -3.15
N ARG A 72 -1.97 -7.25 -1.89
CA ARG A 72 -3.39 -7.38 -1.56
C ARG A 72 -4.20 -6.14 -1.97
N ALA A 73 -3.68 -4.94 -1.74
CA ALA A 73 -4.34 -3.70 -2.11
C ALA A 73 -4.51 -3.56 -3.63
N ILE A 74 -3.49 -3.92 -4.42
CA ILE A 74 -3.57 -3.94 -5.88
C ILE A 74 -4.64 -4.93 -6.34
N ASP A 75 -4.60 -6.17 -5.84
CA ASP A 75 -5.53 -7.24 -6.23
C ASP A 75 -6.98 -6.89 -5.86
N ALA A 76 -7.19 -6.37 -4.65
CA ALA A 76 -8.51 -5.93 -4.20
C ALA A 76 -9.06 -4.77 -5.06
N THR A 77 -8.20 -3.80 -5.41
CA THR A 77 -8.60 -2.68 -6.27
C THR A 77 -8.97 -3.15 -7.66
N ARG A 78 -8.18 -4.03 -8.27
CA ARG A 78 -8.49 -4.63 -9.58
C ARG A 78 -9.81 -5.39 -9.57
N SER A 79 -10.03 -6.21 -8.54
CA SER A 79 -11.28 -6.98 -8.39
C SER A 79 -12.50 -6.07 -8.24
N ARG A 80 -12.37 -4.95 -7.51
CA ARG A 80 -13.46 -3.97 -7.35
C ARG A 80 -13.75 -3.24 -8.65
N THR A 81 -12.73 -2.83 -9.40
CA THR A 81 -12.93 -2.21 -10.72
C THR A 81 -13.68 -3.14 -11.65
N LEU A 82 -13.27 -4.40 -11.74
CA LEU A 82 -13.93 -5.39 -12.59
C LEU A 82 -15.40 -5.63 -12.19
N ARG A 83 -15.71 -5.68 -10.88
CA ARG A 83 -17.10 -5.80 -10.41
C ARG A 83 -17.94 -4.56 -10.74
N ARG A 84 -17.38 -3.35 -10.61
CA ARG A 84 -18.08 -2.10 -10.96
C ARG A 84 -18.39 -1.98 -12.45
N GLU A 85 -17.54 -2.53 -13.32
CA GLU A 85 -17.79 -2.60 -14.76
C GLU A 85 -18.95 -3.55 -15.08
N VAL A 86 -19.14 -4.60 -14.26
CA VAL A 86 -20.25 -5.56 -14.42
C VAL A 86 -21.53 -5.05 -13.76
N ASP A 87 -21.42 -4.42 -12.58
CA ASP A 87 -22.55 -3.89 -11.80
C ASP A 87 -22.54 -2.35 -11.81
N ALA A 88 -23.15 -1.75 -12.81
CA ALA A 88 -23.24 -0.28 -12.96
C ALA A 88 -23.95 0.46 -11.79
N ALA A 89 -24.47 -0.27 -10.80
CA ALA A 89 -25.20 0.25 -9.63
C ALA A 89 -24.38 0.29 -8.32
N ALA A 90 -23.15 -0.18 -8.29
CA ALA A 90 -22.36 -0.30 -7.05
C ALA A 90 -21.38 0.87 -6.83
N ALA A 91 -21.89 2.10 -6.91
CA ALA A 91 -21.16 3.28 -6.43
C ALA A 91 -21.30 3.38 -4.90
N GLY A 92 -20.48 2.65 -4.15
CA GLY A 92 -20.36 2.84 -2.71
C GLY A 92 -19.54 4.09 -2.41
N ASP A 93 -20.07 4.95 -1.57
CA ASP A 93 -19.36 6.10 -0.98
C ASP A 93 -18.13 5.58 -0.19
N PRO A 94 -16.95 6.18 -0.30
CA PRO A 94 -15.79 5.76 0.46
C PRO A 94 -15.99 6.08 1.94
N ALA A 95 -16.62 5.17 2.68
CA ALA A 95 -16.76 5.26 4.12
C ALA A 95 -15.50 4.72 4.81
N GLY A 96 -15.02 5.44 5.81
CA GLY A 96 -13.88 5.04 6.65
C GLY A 96 -13.09 6.24 7.18
N ASN A 97 -12.33 6.05 8.24
CA ASN A 97 -11.47 7.08 8.78
C ASN A 97 -10.27 7.31 7.86
N PRO A 98 -9.96 8.58 7.50
CA PRO A 98 -8.75 8.89 6.76
C PRO A 98 -7.50 8.49 7.59
N PRO A 99 -6.34 8.26 6.93
CA PRO A 99 -5.10 7.98 7.65
C PRO A 99 -4.72 9.15 8.58
N PRO A 100 -3.94 8.87 9.67
CA PRO A 100 -3.58 9.85 10.69
C PRO A 100 -2.90 11.13 10.16
N GLU A 101 -2.28 11.05 9.00
CA GLU A 101 -1.72 12.21 8.27
C GLU A 101 -2.39 12.26 6.90
N PRO A 102 -3.49 13.02 6.75
CA PRO A 102 -4.18 13.14 5.48
C PRO A 102 -3.30 13.85 4.45
N LEU A 103 -3.36 13.38 3.22
CA LEU A 103 -2.84 14.11 2.07
C LEU A 103 -3.79 15.28 1.75
N SER A 104 -3.29 16.30 1.05
CA SER A 104 -4.18 17.38 0.58
C SER A 104 -5.27 16.81 -0.33
N ASP A 105 -6.42 17.50 -0.39
CA ASP A 105 -7.53 17.09 -1.25
C ASP A 105 -7.12 17.06 -2.73
N GLU A 106 -6.29 17.99 -3.17
CA GLU A 106 -5.75 18.06 -4.53
C GLU A 106 -4.88 16.82 -4.85
N LEU A 107 -3.93 16.49 -3.98
CA LEU A 107 -3.09 15.31 -4.16
C LEU A 107 -3.93 14.02 -4.10
N THR A 108 -4.92 14.02 -3.23
CA THR A 108 -5.86 12.91 -3.08
C THR A 108 -6.65 12.68 -4.37
N ALA A 109 -7.17 13.74 -4.99
CA ALA A 109 -7.85 13.69 -6.28
C ALA A 109 -6.90 13.26 -7.41
N ALA A 110 -5.69 13.85 -7.46
CA ALA A 110 -4.70 13.50 -8.48
C ALA A 110 -4.27 12.02 -8.40
N LEU A 111 -4.10 11.48 -7.18
CA LEU A 111 -3.80 10.06 -6.99
C LEU A 111 -4.94 9.15 -7.45
N ALA A 112 -6.19 9.58 -7.37
CA ALA A 112 -7.33 8.79 -7.85
C ALA A 112 -7.28 8.53 -9.36
N GLU A 113 -6.67 9.45 -10.13
CA GLU A 113 -6.49 9.33 -11.58
C GLU A 113 -5.38 8.36 -12.00
N LEU A 114 -4.60 7.85 -11.05
CA LEU A 114 -3.57 6.85 -11.31
C LEU A 114 -4.15 5.43 -11.18
N GLY A 115 -3.64 4.51 -11.99
CA GLY A 115 -3.90 3.08 -11.78
C GLY A 115 -3.27 2.56 -10.47
N PRO A 116 -3.78 1.45 -9.90
CA PRO A 116 -3.33 0.94 -8.61
C PRO A 116 -1.84 0.60 -8.57
N GLU A 117 -1.26 0.12 -9.67
CA GLU A 117 0.18 -0.19 -9.76
C GLU A 117 1.06 1.06 -9.74
N HIS A 118 0.57 2.16 -10.30
CA HIS A 118 1.27 3.45 -10.25
C HIS A 118 1.19 4.05 -8.84
N ARG A 119 0.02 3.98 -8.19
CA ARG A 119 -0.14 4.38 -6.80
C ARG A 119 0.75 3.57 -5.86
N ALA A 120 0.87 2.27 -6.10
CA ALA A 120 1.72 1.38 -5.30
C ALA A 120 3.19 1.79 -5.32
N VAL A 121 3.76 2.05 -6.49
CA VAL A 121 5.17 2.48 -6.58
C VAL A 121 5.38 3.88 -6.00
N VAL A 122 4.41 4.78 -6.12
CA VAL A 122 4.42 6.11 -5.48
C VAL A 122 4.38 5.98 -3.96
N ALA A 123 3.47 5.17 -3.41
CA ALA A 123 3.37 4.93 -1.98
C ALA A 123 4.66 4.34 -1.41
N LEU A 124 5.21 3.31 -2.05
CA LEU A 124 6.46 2.70 -1.63
C LEU A 124 7.63 3.68 -1.69
N ARG A 125 7.69 4.53 -2.71
CA ARG A 125 8.80 5.48 -2.90
C ARG A 125 8.74 6.67 -1.95
N TYR A 126 7.56 7.29 -1.79
CA TYR A 126 7.42 8.60 -1.14
C TYR A 126 6.78 8.57 0.25
N LEU A 127 6.03 7.51 0.59
CA LEU A 127 5.50 7.32 1.93
C LEU A 127 6.36 6.40 2.79
N LEU A 128 7.01 5.43 2.18
CA LEU A 128 7.77 4.38 2.87
C LEU A 128 9.26 4.42 2.55
N ASP A 129 9.72 5.41 1.81
CA ASP A 129 11.14 5.74 1.51
C ASP A 129 11.96 4.62 0.87
N TYR A 130 11.31 3.68 0.16
CA TYR A 130 12.02 2.65 -0.57
C TYR A 130 12.70 3.19 -1.82
N THR A 131 13.92 2.77 -2.08
CA THR A 131 14.60 3.01 -3.36
C THR A 131 13.94 2.22 -4.49
N PRO A 132 14.07 2.63 -5.77
CA PRO A 132 13.53 1.86 -6.90
C PRO A 132 14.04 0.41 -6.97
N GLY A 133 15.26 0.15 -6.49
CA GLY A 133 15.82 -1.20 -6.41
C GLY A 133 15.13 -2.06 -5.36
N GLU A 134 14.86 -1.49 -4.18
CA GLU A 134 14.11 -2.16 -3.10
C GLU A 134 12.66 -2.41 -3.52
N ILE A 135 12.02 -1.44 -4.20
CA ILE A 135 10.65 -1.61 -4.74
C ILE A 135 10.62 -2.75 -5.77
N ALA A 136 11.62 -2.82 -6.63
CA ALA A 136 11.75 -3.89 -7.62
C ALA A 136 11.84 -5.27 -6.94
N SER A 137 12.65 -5.38 -5.89
CA SER A 137 12.77 -6.61 -5.10
C SER A 137 11.49 -6.92 -4.33
N LEU A 138 10.83 -5.90 -3.76
CA LEU A 138 9.60 -6.04 -2.98
C LEU A 138 8.44 -6.52 -3.83
N LEU A 139 8.24 -5.91 -5.00
CA LEU A 139 7.15 -6.23 -5.93
C LEU A 139 7.49 -7.35 -6.93
N GLU A 140 8.72 -7.89 -6.89
CA GLU A 140 9.22 -8.90 -7.84
C GLU A 140 9.09 -8.43 -9.31
N LEU A 141 9.44 -7.16 -9.54
CA LEU A 141 9.40 -6.51 -10.84
C LEU A 141 10.80 -6.15 -11.34
N PRO A 142 11.04 -6.11 -12.65
CA PRO A 142 12.25 -5.52 -13.20
C PRO A 142 12.39 -4.05 -12.74
N ARG A 143 13.61 -3.62 -12.38
CA ARG A 143 13.88 -2.23 -11.97
C ARG A 143 13.46 -1.21 -13.04
N GLY A 144 13.62 -1.55 -14.33
CA GLY A 144 13.16 -0.73 -15.44
C GLY A 144 11.64 -0.50 -15.42
N THR A 145 10.86 -1.52 -15.03
CA THR A 145 9.40 -1.42 -14.87
C THR A 145 9.04 -0.47 -13.73
N VAL A 146 9.74 -0.57 -12.59
CA VAL A 146 9.52 0.34 -11.46
C VAL A 146 9.82 1.79 -11.85
N ASN A 147 10.98 2.03 -12.48
CA ASN A 147 11.36 3.36 -12.94
C ASN A 147 10.36 3.94 -13.95
N SER A 148 9.89 3.14 -14.91
CA SER A 148 8.91 3.60 -15.89
C SER A 148 7.55 3.90 -15.26
N ARG A 149 7.11 3.09 -14.28
CA ARG A 149 5.87 3.35 -13.53
C ARG A 149 5.99 4.62 -12.68
N LEU A 150 7.10 4.82 -11.97
CA LEU A 150 7.35 6.03 -11.20
C LEU A 150 7.33 7.27 -12.10
N ARG A 151 8.06 7.25 -13.20
CA ARG A 151 8.08 8.37 -14.13
C ARG A 151 6.68 8.72 -14.65
N ARG A 152 5.93 7.74 -15.16
CA ARG A 152 4.56 7.97 -15.67
C ARG A 152 3.62 8.47 -14.60
N ALA A 153 3.75 7.95 -13.37
CA ALA A 153 2.94 8.42 -12.24
C ALA A 153 3.25 9.89 -11.92
N LEU A 154 4.53 10.26 -11.85
CA LEU A 154 4.94 11.64 -11.56
C LEU A 154 4.57 12.59 -12.69
N ASP A 155 4.76 12.21 -13.97
CA ASP A 155 4.34 12.99 -15.12
C ASP A 155 2.83 13.28 -15.07
N ARG A 156 2.03 12.26 -14.74
CA ARG A 156 0.57 12.41 -14.60
C ARG A 156 0.18 13.29 -13.42
N LEU A 157 0.81 13.09 -12.25
CA LEU A 157 0.56 13.94 -11.08
C LEU A 157 0.94 15.41 -11.34
N ALA A 158 2.08 15.67 -11.98
CA ALA A 158 2.50 17.01 -12.35
C ALA A 158 1.49 17.69 -13.29
N ALA A 159 0.97 16.96 -14.27
CA ALA A 159 -0.05 17.46 -15.18
C ALA A 159 -1.38 17.78 -14.49
N LEU A 160 -1.74 17.05 -13.41
CA LEU A 160 -3.00 17.25 -12.68
C LEU A 160 -2.89 18.35 -11.62
N LEU A 161 -1.74 18.48 -10.98
CA LEU A 161 -1.52 19.45 -9.90
C LEU A 161 -1.10 20.84 -10.39
N GLY A 162 -0.92 21.02 -11.70
CA GLY A 162 -0.36 22.23 -12.28
C GLY A 162 1.16 22.35 -12.07
N GLU A 163 1.80 23.28 -12.78
CA GLU A 163 3.27 23.43 -12.76
C GLU A 163 3.86 24.03 -11.46
N GLU A 164 3.17 24.00 -10.34
CA GLU A 164 3.68 24.55 -9.07
C GLU A 164 4.71 23.66 -8.34
N VAL A 165 5.11 22.55 -8.94
CA VAL A 165 6.20 21.72 -8.41
C VAL A 165 7.42 21.86 -9.33
N ARG A 166 7.99 23.06 -9.37
CA ARG A 166 9.37 23.31 -9.81
C ARG A 166 10.27 23.62 -8.63
#